data_d20c97b87cd76418c7d97752133d6eb3
#
_entry.id   d20c97b87cd76418c7d97752133d6eb3
#
_cell.length_a   1.000
_cell.length_b   1.000
_cell.length_c   1.000
_cell.angle_alpha   90.00
_cell.angle_beta   90.00
_cell.angle_gamma   90.00
#
_symmetry.space_group_name_H-M   'P 1'
#
loop_
_entity.id
_entity.type
_entity.pdbx_description
1 polymer ?
#
loop_
_entity_poly.entity_id
_entity_poly.type
_entity_poly.pdbx_seq_one_letter_code
_entity_poly.pdbx_strand_id
1 'polypeptide(L)'
;ILDSFTLLTAELTAELTAELTARKKQYSYYRDTLIQKECKSEKVKLNTVCEIYDGTHQTPKYTNGGIPFVSVENIDDLYGTQKFISTEAYAKYKIKPRIGDVFMTRITAGIIGKCTVVERNDDLAYYVSLALLRPNADILDSKYLKYYLESVWGRRELSKWILWDATPTKINKDDIGRVLISVPPLDTQKRLVQVIEHFDVICTDLNIGLPGEIEARQKQYEYYRDLLLTFAETGSTLMT
;
A
#
# COMPACT_ATOMS: atom_id res chain seq x y z
N ILE A 1 12.99 37.62 -15.14
CA ILE A 1 13.41 37.03 -13.84
C ILE A 1 12.37 36.01 -13.37
N LEU A 2 11.08 36.39 -13.26
CA LEU A 2 10.01 35.46 -12.84
C LEU A 2 9.89 34.23 -13.75
N ASP A 3 9.93 34.46 -15.09
CA ASP A 3 9.84 33.38 -16.09
C ASP A 3 11.02 32.42 -15.97
N SER A 4 12.24 32.94 -15.76
CA SER A 4 13.45 32.13 -15.59
C SER A 4 13.41 31.34 -14.27
N PHE A 5 12.84 31.91 -13.20
CA PHE A 5 12.69 31.26 -11.93
C PHE A 5 11.64 30.15 -11.99
N THR A 6 10.53 30.41 -12.69
CA THR A 6 9.48 29.40 -12.92
C THR A 6 10.02 28.22 -13.74
N LEU A 7 10.78 28.48 -14.78
CA LEU A 7 11.40 27.45 -15.62
C LEU A 7 12.36 26.58 -14.80
N LEU A 8 13.28 27.21 -14.06
CA LEU A 8 14.27 26.50 -13.25
C LEU A 8 13.59 25.59 -12.19
N THR A 9 12.50 26.07 -11.60
CA THR A 9 11.77 25.28 -10.60
C THR A 9 11.03 24.11 -11.23
N ALA A 10 10.46 24.32 -12.42
CA ALA A 10 9.82 23.24 -13.17
C ALA A 10 10.84 22.16 -13.56
N GLU A 11 12.03 22.55 -14.03
CA GLU A 11 13.12 21.62 -14.35
C GLU A 11 13.57 20.84 -13.12
N LEU A 12 13.83 21.52 -11.99
CA LEU A 12 14.24 20.87 -10.75
C LEU A 12 13.17 19.89 -10.22
N THR A 13 11.90 20.28 -10.26
CA THR A 13 10.81 19.42 -9.85
C THR A 13 10.69 18.19 -10.74
N ALA A 14 10.86 18.36 -12.05
CA ALA A 14 10.86 17.25 -13.00
C ALA A 14 12.04 16.30 -12.77
N GLU A 15 13.24 16.81 -12.50
CA GLU A 15 14.43 16.02 -12.20
C GLU A 15 14.25 15.21 -10.91
N LEU A 16 13.81 15.84 -9.82
CA LEU A 16 13.55 15.17 -8.54
C LEU A 16 12.45 14.10 -8.67
N THR A 17 11.42 14.37 -9.46
CA THR A 17 10.33 13.39 -9.73
C THR A 17 10.85 12.21 -10.55
N ALA A 18 11.71 12.46 -11.53
CA ALA A 18 12.35 11.42 -12.31
C ALA A 18 13.27 10.55 -11.44
N GLU A 19 14.04 11.15 -10.53
CA GLU A 19 14.89 10.45 -9.59
C GLU A 19 14.07 9.59 -8.61
N LEU A 20 12.99 10.13 -8.05
CA LEU A 20 12.07 9.37 -7.19
C LEU A 20 11.49 8.15 -7.92
N THR A 21 11.11 8.34 -9.18
CA THR A 21 10.60 7.25 -10.02
C THR A 21 11.66 6.18 -10.26
N ALA A 22 12.90 6.59 -10.53
CA ALA A 22 14.03 5.69 -10.71
C ALA A 22 14.32 4.91 -9.42
N ARG A 23 14.30 5.56 -8.25
CA ARG A 23 14.50 4.90 -6.95
C ARG A 23 13.39 3.91 -6.61
N LYS A 24 12.13 4.23 -6.91
CA LYS A 24 11.00 3.29 -6.76
C LYS A 24 11.17 2.05 -7.64
N LYS A 25 11.66 2.20 -8.87
CA LYS A 25 12.00 1.07 -9.75
C LYS A 25 13.16 0.25 -9.19
N GLN A 26 14.19 0.91 -8.68
CA GLN A 26 15.34 0.28 -8.05
C GLN A 26 14.93 -0.49 -6.79
N TYR A 27 14.09 0.10 -5.94
CA TYR A 27 13.50 -0.57 -4.78
C TYR A 27 12.77 -1.85 -5.19
N SER A 28 11.86 -1.77 -6.18
CA SER A 28 11.12 -2.94 -6.66
C SER A 28 12.06 -4.04 -7.16
N TYR A 29 13.11 -3.68 -7.89
CA TYR A 29 14.11 -4.63 -8.36
C TYR A 29 14.86 -5.31 -7.21
N TYR A 30 15.31 -4.56 -6.21
CA TYR A 30 16.01 -5.13 -5.06
C TYR A 30 15.10 -6.00 -4.20
N ARG A 31 13.88 -5.55 -3.92
CA ARG A 31 12.86 -6.36 -3.22
C ARG A 31 12.66 -7.70 -3.92
N ASP A 32 12.40 -7.67 -5.23
CA ASP A 32 12.14 -8.87 -6.02
C ASP A 32 13.37 -9.79 -6.07
N THR A 33 14.58 -9.23 -6.17
CA THR A 33 15.83 -9.97 -6.16
C THR A 33 16.10 -10.64 -4.79
N LEU A 34 15.85 -9.91 -3.70
CA LEU A 34 16.00 -10.43 -2.34
C LEU A 34 15.03 -11.59 -2.08
N ILE A 35 13.76 -11.40 -2.42
CA ILE A 35 12.74 -12.45 -2.33
C ILE A 35 13.15 -13.66 -3.17
N GLN A 36 13.63 -13.48 -4.39
CA GLN A 36 14.05 -14.56 -5.25
C GLN A 36 15.23 -15.39 -4.69
N LYS A 37 16.23 -14.72 -4.15
CA LYS A 37 17.43 -15.39 -3.60
C LYS A 37 17.09 -16.36 -2.47
N GLU A 38 16.15 -15.98 -1.63
CA GLU A 38 15.73 -16.78 -0.48
C GLU A 38 14.57 -17.75 -0.83
N CYS A 39 13.91 -17.56 -1.98
CA CYS A 39 12.83 -18.42 -2.49
C CYS A 39 13.32 -19.73 -3.14
N LYS A 40 14.40 -20.31 -2.63
CA LYS A 40 14.84 -21.66 -3.01
C LYS A 40 14.06 -22.76 -2.29
N SER A 41 13.25 -22.39 -1.30
CA SER A 41 12.38 -23.31 -0.56
C SER A 41 11.24 -23.84 -1.43
N GLU A 42 10.74 -25.01 -1.09
CA GLU A 42 9.56 -25.60 -1.72
C GLU A 42 8.38 -24.65 -1.65
N LYS A 43 7.65 -24.51 -2.76
CA LYS A 43 6.46 -23.67 -2.81
C LYS A 43 5.27 -24.45 -2.25
N VAL A 44 4.54 -23.80 -1.38
CA VAL A 44 3.31 -24.33 -0.77
C VAL A 44 2.09 -23.52 -1.23
N LYS A 45 0.91 -24.13 -1.19
CA LYS A 45 -0.35 -23.40 -1.44
C LYS A 45 -0.62 -22.44 -0.28
N LEU A 46 -1.06 -21.23 -0.59
CA LEU A 46 -1.32 -20.21 0.43
C LEU A 46 -2.31 -20.69 1.50
N ASN A 47 -3.34 -21.46 1.14
CA ASN A 47 -4.33 -21.98 2.09
C ASN A 47 -3.78 -23.03 3.07
N THR A 48 -2.57 -23.53 2.89
CA THR A 48 -1.93 -24.45 3.86
C THR A 48 -1.28 -23.73 5.03
N VAL A 49 -0.97 -22.44 4.85
CA VAL A 49 -0.26 -21.60 5.84
C VAL A 49 -0.99 -20.31 6.17
N CYS A 50 -2.18 -20.11 5.59
CA CYS A 50 -2.96 -18.89 5.74
C CYS A 50 -4.46 -19.20 5.61
N GLU A 51 -5.26 -18.72 6.54
CA GLU A 51 -6.71 -18.72 6.42
C GLU A 51 -7.16 -17.53 5.55
N ILE A 52 -8.19 -17.75 4.71
CA ILE A 52 -8.63 -16.72 3.75
C ILE A 52 -10.12 -16.48 3.93
N TYR A 53 -10.50 -15.23 4.08
CA TYR A 53 -11.86 -14.82 4.35
C TYR A 53 -12.32 -13.73 3.39
N ASP A 54 -13.61 -13.77 3.06
CA ASP A 54 -14.28 -12.72 2.29
C ASP A 54 -14.86 -11.66 3.23
N GLY A 55 -14.92 -10.43 2.73
CA GLY A 55 -15.72 -9.38 3.34
C GLY A 55 -17.22 -9.56 3.06
N THR A 56 -18.02 -8.62 3.55
CA THR A 56 -19.46 -8.63 3.30
C THR A 56 -19.77 -8.41 1.82
N HIS A 57 -20.72 -9.19 1.30
CA HIS A 57 -21.28 -9.01 -0.05
C HIS A 57 -22.39 -7.96 -0.11
N GLN A 58 -22.95 -7.62 1.04
CA GLN A 58 -24.03 -6.64 1.14
C GLN A 58 -23.43 -5.27 1.44
N THR A 59 -23.84 -4.25 0.68
CA THR A 59 -23.52 -2.87 1.02
C THR A 59 -24.22 -2.51 2.33
N PRO A 60 -23.48 -2.18 3.40
CA PRO A 60 -24.08 -1.86 4.67
C PRO A 60 -24.75 -0.49 4.62
N LYS A 61 -25.66 -0.24 5.57
CA LYS A 61 -26.16 1.10 5.82
C LYS A 61 -25.07 1.91 6.53
N TYR A 62 -24.59 2.96 5.87
CA TYR A 62 -23.58 3.85 6.45
C TYR A 62 -24.17 4.78 7.51
N THR A 63 -23.32 5.15 8.47
CA THR A 63 -23.61 6.04 9.59
C THR A 63 -22.59 7.19 9.62
N ASN A 64 -22.90 8.28 10.31
CA ASN A 64 -21.98 9.43 10.43
C ASN A 64 -20.76 9.16 11.34
N GLY A 65 -20.71 7.99 11.98
CA GLY A 65 -19.63 7.55 12.86
C GLY A 65 -19.89 6.13 13.32
N GLY A 66 -18.92 5.51 13.98
CA GLY A 66 -19.01 4.12 14.45
C GLY A 66 -17.80 3.30 14.02
N ILE A 67 -18.04 2.07 13.54
CA ILE A 67 -16.96 1.18 13.10
C ILE A 67 -16.53 1.54 11.68
N PRO A 68 -15.25 1.82 11.42
CA PRO A 68 -14.74 2.10 10.08
C PRO A 68 -15.03 0.95 9.12
N PHE A 69 -15.50 1.30 7.91
CA PHE A 69 -15.79 0.34 6.86
C PHE A 69 -14.84 0.55 5.68
N VAL A 70 -14.04 -0.47 5.39
CA VAL A 70 -12.99 -0.39 4.37
C VAL A 70 -13.32 -1.22 3.14
N SER A 71 -12.84 -0.75 2.00
CA SER A 71 -12.96 -1.37 0.70
C SER A 71 -11.64 -1.26 -0.07
N VAL A 72 -11.62 -1.65 -1.33
CA VAL A 72 -10.44 -1.50 -2.19
C VAL A 72 -9.91 -0.06 -2.26
N GLU A 73 -10.78 0.93 -2.07
CA GLU A 73 -10.40 2.36 -2.06
C GLU A 73 -9.47 2.72 -0.89
N ASN A 74 -9.52 1.93 0.19
CA ASN A 74 -8.79 2.19 1.44
C ASN A 74 -7.55 1.30 1.60
N ILE A 75 -7.12 0.59 0.55
CA ILE A 75 -6.02 -0.37 0.67
C ILE A 75 -4.68 0.30 1.03
N ASP A 76 -4.50 1.58 0.71
CA ASP A 76 -3.29 2.34 1.06
C ASP A 76 -3.35 2.95 2.45
N ASP A 77 -4.57 3.23 2.96
CA ASP A 77 -4.82 3.75 4.29
C ASP A 77 -6.14 3.19 4.83
N LEU A 78 -6.05 2.08 5.56
CA LEU A 78 -7.21 1.40 6.14
C LEU A 78 -7.99 2.29 7.13
N TYR A 79 -7.30 3.21 7.78
CA TYR A 79 -7.87 4.01 8.88
C TYR A 79 -8.34 5.39 8.42
N GLY A 80 -8.02 5.80 7.21
CA GLY A 80 -8.47 7.06 6.59
C GLY A 80 -9.85 7.00 5.94
N THR A 81 -10.59 5.89 6.10
CA THR A 81 -11.94 5.78 5.55
C THR A 81 -12.90 6.77 6.18
N GLN A 82 -13.80 7.33 5.36
CA GLN A 82 -14.89 8.19 5.80
C GLN A 82 -16.25 7.44 5.84
N LYS A 83 -16.22 6.11 5.63
CA LYS A 83 -17.41 5.26 5.66
C LYS A 83 -17.44 4.50 6.99
N PHE A 84 -18.55 4.59 7.70
CA PHE A 84 -18.75 3.94 9.00
C PHE A 84 -20.03 3.13 9.02
N ILE A 85 -20.07 2.12 9.86
CA ILE A 85 -21.28 1.32 10.14
C ILE A 85 -21.58 1.31 11.64
N SER A 86 -22.82 0.97 12.00
CA SER A 86 -23.18 0.89 13.41
C SER A 86 -22.54 -0.33 14.09
N THR A 87 -22.37 -0.26 15.41
CA THR A 87 -21.84 -1.36 16.23
C THR A 87 -22.72 -2.60 16.15
N GLU A 88 -24.05 -2.42 16.06
CA GLU A 88 -25.00 -3.52 15.91
C GLU A 88 -24.85 -4.23 14.54
N ALA A 89 -24.55 -3.47 13.49
CA ALA A 89 -24.25 -4.06 12.18
C ALA A 89 -22.94 -4.84 12.22
N TYR A 90 -21.91 -4.27 12.86
CA TYR A 90 -20.60 -4.92 13.00
C TYR A 90 -20.67 -6.20 13.87
N ALA A 91 -21.52 -6.24 14.88
CA ALA A 91 -21.70 -7.43 15.72
C ALA A 91 -22.11 -8.68 14.91
N LYS A 92 -22.72 -8.50 13.73
CA LYS A 92 -23.12 -9.60 12.83
C LYS A 92 -21.98 -10.16 11.98
N TYR A 93 -20.82 -9.48 11.95
CA TYR A 93 -19.66 -9.95 11.20
C TYR A 93 -19.01 -11.13 11.92
N LYS A 94 -18.93 -12.28 11.24
CA LYS A 94 -18.37 -13.51 11.81
C LYS A 94 -16.84 -13.42 11.94
N ILE A 95 -16.20 -12.79 10.97
CA ILE A 95 -14.76 -12.67 10.91
C ILE A 95 -14.41 -11.19 11.07
N LYS A 96 -13.69 -10.91 12.15
CA LYS A 96 -13.19 -9.59 12.50
C LYS A 96 -11.69 -9.54 12.25
N PRO A 97 -11.18 -8.49 11.59
CA PRO A 97 -9.75 -8.29 11.42
C PRO A 97 -9.04 -8.15 12.77
N ARG A 98 -7.81 -8.57 12.85
CA ARG A 98 -6.92 -8.43 14.01
C ARG A 98 -5.51 -8.11 13.56
N ILE A 99 -4.69 -7.65 14.49
CA ILE A 99 -3.28 -7.35 14.22
C ILE A 99 -2.62 -8.57 13.56
N GLY A 100 -1.88 -8.32 12.50
CA GLY A 100 -1.19 -9.34 11.72
C GLY A 100 -2.02 -9.94 10.59
N ASP A 101 -3.32 -9.66 10.49
CA ASP A 101 -4.08 -9.99 9.29
C ASP A 101 -3.60 -9.11 8.10
N VAL A 102 -3.75 -9.62 6.88
CA VAL A 102 -3.37 -8.90 5.66
C VAL A 102 -4.60 -8.73 4.79
N PHE A 103 -4.97 -7.50 4.49
CA PHE A 103 -5.94 -7.23 3.45
C PHE A 103 -5.29 -7.29 2.07
N MET A 104 -6.00 -7.89 1.12
CA MET A 104 -5.58 -7.97 -0.28
C MET A 104 -6.73 -7.55 -1.19
N THR A 105 -6.45 -6.71 -2.18
CA THR A 105 -7.42 -6.34 -3.21
C THR A 105 -7.75 -7.56 -4.08
N ARG A 106 -9.05 -7.88 -4.25
CA ARG A 106 -9.50 -9.04 -5.02
C ARG A 106 -10.56 -8.77 -6.08
N ILE A 107 -11.29 -7.66 -5.96
CA ILE A 107 -12.29 -7.22 -6.95
C ILE A 107 -12.07 -5.73 -7.17
N THR A 108 -11.54 -5.35 -8.33
CA THR A 108 -11.19 -3.94 -8.61
C THR A 108 -10.95 -3.72 -10.10
N ALA A 109 -11.17 -2.48 -10.56
CA ALA A 109 -10.68 -2.01 -11.86
C ALA A 109 -9.17 -1.66 -11.82
N GLY A 110 -8.58 -1.61 -10.63
CA GLY A 110 -7.15 -1.34 -10.41
C GLY A 110 -6.32 -2.63 -10.32
N ILE A 111 -5.38 -2.64 -9.39
CA ILE A 111 -4.42 -3.74 -9.23
C ILE A 111 -4.98 -4.77 -8.25
N ILE A 112 -5.14 -6.02 -8.69
CA ILE A 112 -5.38 -7.18 -7.82
C ILE A 112 -4.09 -7.61 -7.15
N GLY A 113 -4.16 -8.01 -5.87
CA GLY A 113 -3.00 -8.45 -5.12
C GLY A 113 -2.20 -7.32 -4.46
N LYS A 114 -2.77 -6.10 -4.36
CA LYS A 114 -2.23 -5.05 -3.50
C LYS A 114 -2.60 -5.36 -2.05
N CYS A 115 -1.65 -5.25 -1.14
CA CYS A 115 -1.78 -5.75 0.22
C CYS A 115 -1.48 -4.69 1.27
N THR A 116 -2.18 -4.76 2.42
CA THR A 116 -1.89 -3.94 3.59
C THR A 116 -2.06 -4.77 4.86
N VAL A 117 -1.10 -4.66 5.78
CA VAL A 117 -1.14 -5.37 7.07
C VAL A 117 -2.00 -4.57 8.05
N VAL A 118 -2.82 -5.27 8.83
CA VAL A 118 -3.56 -4.69 9.96
C VAL A 118 -2.59 -4.50 11.12
N GLU A 119 -2.27 -3.25 11.42
CA GLU A 119 -1.26 -2.91 12.44
C GLU A 119 -1.87 -2.45 13.77
N ARG A 120 -3.18 -2.14 13.78
CA ARG A 120 -3.90 -1.66 14.96
C ARG A 120 -4.96 -2.66 15.38
N ASN A 121 -5.27 -2.69 16.67
CA ASN A 121 -6.32 -3.52 17.23
C ASN A 121 -7.68 -2.80 17.23
N ASP A 122 -7.91 -1.95 16.24
CA ASP A 122 -9.18 -1.24 16.08
C ASP A 122 -10.18 -2.12 15.34
N ASP A 123 -11.45 -2.01 15.72
CA ASP A 123 -12.51 -2.69 14.98
C ASP A 123 -12.59 -2.15 13.55
N LEU A 124 -12.54 -3.04 12.58
CA LEU A 124 -12.68 -2.76 11.16
C LEU A 124 -13.70 -3.69 10.52
N ALA A 125 -14.62 -3.13 9.77
CA ALA A 125 -15.49 -3.88 8.88
C ALA A 125 -15.00 -3.73 7.43
N TYR A 126 -15.17 -4.75 6.60
CA TYR A 126 -14.63 -4.72 5.25
C TYR A 126 -15.57 -5.31 4.20
N TYR A 127 -15.45 -4.78 3.01
CA TYR A 127 -16.25 -5.17 1.86
C TYR A 127 -15.60 -6.33 1.08
N VAL A 128 -16.40 -7.07 0.34
CA VAL A 128 -15.99 -8.22 -0.49
C VAL A 128 -14.92 -7.88 -1.55
N SER A 129 -14.70 -6.61 -1.85
CA SER A 129 -13.61 -6.17 -2.73
C SER A 129 -12.21 -6.42 -2.14
N LEU A 130 -12.15 -6.70 -0.83
CA LEU A 130 -10.95 -7.14 -0.11
C LEU A 130 -11.10 -8.60 0.34
N ALA A 131 -10.02 -9.37 0.23
CA ALA A 131 -9.84 -10.60 0.95
C ALA A 131 -9.06 -10.33 2.24
N LEU A 132 -9.43 -10.97 3.33
CA LEU A 132 -8.67 -10.99 4.57
C LEU A 132 -7.85 -12.28 4.61
N LEU A 133 -6.55 -12.14 4.64
CA LEU A 133 -5.58 -13.22 4.75
C LEU A 133 -5.06 -13.24 6.18
N ARG A 134 -5.19 -14.38 6.86
CA ARG A 134 -4.72 -14.60 8.23
C ARG A 134 -3.62 -15.62 8.23
N PRO A 135 -2.35 -15.20 8.14
CA PRO A 135 -1.24 -16.12 8.15
C PRO A 135 -1.11 -16.85 9.50
N ASN A 136 -0.66 -18.10 9.45
CA ASN A 136 -0.19 -18.77 10.65
C ASN A 136 1.13 -18.15 11.10
N ALA A 137 1.10 -17.40 12.21
CA ALA A 137 2.23 -16.62 12.70
C ALA A 137 3.47 -17.47 13.08
N ASP A 138 3.30 -18.78 13.32
CA ASP A 138 4.40 -19.71 13.60
C ASP A 138 5.18 -20.08 12.32
N ILE A 139 4.61 -19.81 11.14
CA ILE A 139 5.16 -20.25 9.86
C ILE A 139 5.38 -19.07 8.90
N LEU A 140 4.46 -18.09 8.90
CA LEU A 140 4.39 -17.05 7.88
C LEU A 140 4.23 -15.67 8.52
N ASP A 141 5.22 -14.81 8.31
CA ASP A 141 5.19 -13.41 8.72
C ASP A 141 4.25 -12.59 7.80
N SER A 142 3.41 -11.75 8.40
CA SER A 142 2.39 -10.97 7.68
C SER A 142 2.98 -9.96 6.70
N LYS A 143 4.07 -9.29 7.07
CA LYS A 143 4.75 -8.32 6.22
C LYS A 143 5.50 -9.01 5.09
N TYR A 144 6.12 -10.17 5.38
CA TYR A 144 6.72 -11.01 4.35
C TYR A 144 5.66 -11.45 3.32
N LEU A 145 4.48 -11.92 3.78
CA LEU A 145 3.37 -12.29 2.90
C LEU A 145 2.97 -11.12 2.00
N LYS A 146 2.79 -9.92 2.56
CA LYS A 146 2.50 -8.69 1.79
C LYS A 146 3.54 -8.48 0.70
N TYR A 147 4.82 -8.43 1.05
CA TYR A 147 5.90 -8.16 0.10
C TYR A 147 6.05 -9.26 -0.94
N TYR A 148 5.83 -10.53 -0.55
CA TYR A 148 5.84 -11.64 -1.50
C TYR A 148 4.72 -11.51 -2.53
N LEU A 149 3.48 -11.29 -2.12
CA LEU A 149 2.34 -11.17 -3.02
C LEU A 149 2.46 -9.96 -3.97
N GLU A 150 3.05 -8.86 -3.51
CA GLU A 150 3.31 -7.66 -4.31
C GLU A 150 4.56 -7.77 -5.19
N SER A 151 5.41 -8.76 -4.99
CA SER A 151 6.59 -9.02 -5.82
C SER A 151 6.21 -9.52 -7.21
N VAL A 152 7.15 -9.46 -8.14
CA VAL A 152 6.99 -10.06 -9.49
C VAL A 152 6.58 -11.54 -9.39
N TRP A 153 7.13 -12.26 -8.43
CA TRP A 153 6.85 -13.69 -8.22
C TRP A 153 5.42 -13.92 -7.72
N GLY A 154 5.00 -13.21 -6.71
CA GLY A 154 3.63 -13.29 -6.18
C GLY A 154 2.60 -12.85 -7.21
N ARG A 155 2.84 -11.74 -7.93
CA ARG A 155 1.97 -11.26 -9.01
C ARG A 155 1.85 -12.27 -10.15
N ARG A 156 2.95 -12.93 -10.52
CA ARG A 156 2.94 -13.99 -11.52
C ARG A 156 2.11 -15.19 -11.08
N GLU A 157 2.17 -15.57 -9.82
CA GLU A 157 1.34 -16.68 -9.30
C GLU A 157 -0.14 -16.27 -9.21
N LEU A 158 -0.44 -15.07 -8.72
CA LEU A 158 -1.81 -14.52 -8.68
C LEU A 158 -2.43 -14.43 -10.07
N SER A 159 -1.66 -13.98 -11.08
CA SER A 159 -2.16 -13.75 -12.44
C SER A 159 -2.72 -15.02 -13.11
N LYS A 160 -2.30 -16.20 -12.68
CA LYS A 160 -2.83 -17.49 -13.16
C LYS A 160 -4.29 -17.73 -12.79
N TRP A 161 -4.78 -17.05 -11.76
CA TRP A 161 -6.08 -17.26 -11.14
C TRP A 161 -7.01 -16.05 -11.28
N ILE A 162 -6.51 -14.92 -11.79
CA ILE A 162 -7.30 -13.73 -12.01
C ILE A 162 -8.23 -13.95 -13.22
N LEU A 163 -9.50 -13.61 -13.03
CA LEU A 163 -10.50 -13.58 -14.09
C LEU A 163 -10.43 -12.22 -14.79
N TRP A 164 -9.57 -12.16 -15.81
CA TRP A 164 -9.26 -10.92 -16.53
C TRP A 164 -10.45 -10.37 -17.34
N ASP A 165 -11.33 -11.26 -17.82
CA ASP A 165 -12.50 -10.89 -18.61
C ASP A 165 -13.71 -10.45 -17.74
N ALA A 166 -13.58 -10.53 -16.42
CA ALA A 166 -14.63 -10.07 -15.51
C ALA A 166 -14.61 -8.55 -15.36
N THR A 167 -15.80 -7.95 -15.27
CA THR A 167 -15.96 -6.51 -15.01
C THR A 167 -16.73 -6.30 -13.70
N PRO A 168 -16.09 -5.81 -12.65
CA PRO A 168 -14.64 -5.54 -12.51
C PRO A 168 -13.80 -6.83 -12.49
N THR A 169 -12.53 -6.71 -12.83
CA THR A 169 -11.55 -7.80 -12.72
C THR A 169 -11.53 -8.36 -11.30
N LYS A 170 -11.42 -9.69 -11.17
CA LYS A 170 -11.49 -10.34 -9.84
C LYS A 170 -10.68 -11.63 -9.77
N ILE A 171 -10.36 -12.01 -8.53
CA ILE A 171 -9.88 -13.34 -8.16
C ILE A 171 -10.81 -13.92 -7.08
N ASN A 172 -11.19 -15.20 -7.20
CA ASN A 172 -12.07 -15.83 -6.21
C ASN A 172 -11.27 -16.21 -4.96
N LYS A 173 -11.94 -16.28 -3.83
CA LYS A 173 -11.34 -16.65 -2.54
C LYS A 173 -10.59 -17.99 -2.61
N ASP A 174 -11.22 -19.00 -3.19
CA ASP A 174 -10.64 -20.34 -3.27
C ASP A 174 -9.42 -20.38 -4.20
N ASP A 175 -9.41 -19.53 -5.23
CA ASP A 175 -8.29 -19.39 -6.15
C ASP A 175 -7.11 -18.66 -5.51
N ILE A 176 -7.36 -17.69 -4.60
CA ILE A 176 -6.31 -17.10 -3.76
C ILE A 176 -5.63 -18.20 -2.94
N GLY A 177 -6.39 -19.14 -2.38
CA GLY A 177 -5.85 -20.27 -1.63
C GLY A 177 -4.94 -21.20 -2.43
N ARG A 178 -5.08 -21.23 -3.75
CA ARG A 178 -4.26 -22.06 -4.66
C ARG A 178 -2.95 -21.41 -5.08
N VAL A 179 -2.78 -20.11 -4.80
CA VAL A 179 -1.55 -19.37 -5.10
C VAL A 179 -0.36 -20.04 -4.43
N LEU A 180 0.68 -20.29 -5.18
CA LEU A 180 1.90 -20.89 -4.67
C LEU A 180 2.83 -19.82 -4.12
N ILE A 181 3.21 -19.97 -2.86
CA ILE A 181 4.15 -19.06 -2.20
C ILE A 181 5.37 -19.83 -1.70
N SER A 182 6.51 -19.16 -1.65
CA SER A 182 7.72 -19.67 -1.01
C SER A 182 7.73 -19.22 0.44
N VAL A 183 7.99 -20.15 1.36
CA VAL A 183 7.95 -19.90 2.80
C VAL A 183 9.31 -20.30 3.40
N PRO A 184 10.32 -19.41 3.37
CA PRO A 184 11.58 -19.65 4.05
C PRO A 184 11.40 -19.62 5.58
N PRO A 185 12.42 -20.04 6.36
CA PRO A 185 12.37 -19.96 7.82
C PRO A 185 11.99 -18.56 8.31
N LEU A 186 11.26 -18.45 9.43
CA LEU A 186 10.75 -17.17 9.97
C LEU A 186 11.85 -16.13 10.18
N ASP A 187 13.04 -16.53 10.63
CA ASP A 187 14.17 -15.59 10.83
C ASP A 187 14.62 -14.97 9.50
N THR A 188 14.58 -15.75 8.42
CA THR A 188 14.87 -15.26 7.07
C THR A 188 13.76 -14.31 6.60
N GLN A 189 12.48 -14.64 6.84
CA GLN A 189 11.36 -13.76 6.51
C GLN A 189 11.49 -12.42 7.24
N LYS A 190 11.72 -12.41 8.54
CA LYS A 190 11.89 -11.20 9.35
C LYS A 190 13.08 -10.35 8.89
N ARG A 191 14.22 -11.00 8.59
CA ARG A 191 15.38 -10.28 8.03
C ARG A 191 15.08 -9.61 6.70
N LEU A 192 14.38 -10.32 5.79
CA LEU A 192 13.95 -9.75 4.51
C LEU A 192 13.02 -8.56 4.70
N VAL A 193 12.03 -8.68 5.59
CA VAL A 193 11.10 -7.60 5.93
C VAL A 193 11.86 -6.38 6.42
N GLN A 194 12.77 -6.52 7.38
CA GLN A 194 13.56 -5.41 7.91
C GLN A 194 14.34 -4.66 6.81
N VAL A 195 14.98 -5.41 5.91
CA VAL A 195 15.73 -4.79 4.80
C VAL A 195 14.79 -4.06 3.85
N ILE A 196 13.66 -4.68 3.48
CA ILE A 196 12.69 -4.10 2.56
C ILE A 196 12.05 -2.85 3.15
N GLU A 197 11.65 -2.88 4.43
CA GLU A 197 11.06 -1.72 5.13
C GLU A 197 12.04 -0.54 5.22
N HIS A 198 13.31 -0.83 5.47
CA HIS A 198 14.33 0.23 5.50
C HIS A 198 14.42 0.96 4.14
N PHE A 199 14.37 0.23 3.04
CA PHE A 199 14.34 0.83 1.71
C PHE A 199 13.02 1.54 1.42
N ASP A 200 11.90 1.00 1.88
CA ASP A 200 10.59 1.60 1.67
C ASP A 200 10.48 2.98 2.34
N VAL A 201 10.94 3.11 3.58
CA VAL A 201 11.02 4.40 4.30
C VAL A 201 11.82 5.44 3.51
N ILE A 202 13.00 5.07 2.99
CA ILE A 202 13.83 5.99 2.21
C ILE A 202 13.13 6.47 0.93
N CYS A 203 12.26 5.63 0.34
CA CYS A 203 11.58 5.92 -0.91
C CYS A 203 10.22 6.62 -0.74
N THR A 204 9.56 6.49 0.42
CA THR A 204 8.17 6.89 0.61
C THR A 204 7.95 7.93 1.69
N ASP A 205 8.87 8.07 2.65
CA ASP A 205 8.71 9.03 3.75
C ASP A 205 8.81 10.46 3.23
N LEU A 206 7.71 11.22 3.41
CA LEU A 206 7.64 12.64 3.03
C LEU A 206 8.57 13.55 3.84
N ASN A 207 9.04 13.09 5.00
CA ASN A 207 9.93 13.85 5.88
C ASN A 207 11.41 13.50 5.66
N ILE A 208 11.68 12.39 4.97
CA ILE A 208 13.03 11.84 4.79
C ILE A 208 13.25 11.54 3.30
N GLY A 209 14.44 11.86 2.79
CA GLY A 209 14.82 11.53 1.42
C GLY A 209 14.18 12.41 0.35
N LEU A 210 14.05 11.88 -0.86
CA LEU A 210 13.58 12.62 -2.05
C LEU A 210 12.17 13.19 -1.96
N PRO A 211 11.14 12.47 -1.43
CA PRO A 211 9.80 13.04 -1.30
C PRO A 211 9.79 14.29 -0.43
N GLY A 212 10.50 14.27 0.69
CA GLY A 212 10.63 15.44 1.58
C GLY A 212 11.38 16.58 0.91
N GLU A 213 12.40 16.30 0.12
CA GLU A 213 13.13 17.32 -0.64
C GLU A 213 12.25 17.96 -1.72
N ILE A 214 11.46 17.19 -2.46
CA ILE A 214 10.50 17.69 -3.46
C ILE A 214 9.53 18.67 -2.80
N GLU A 215 8.91 18.28 -1.68
CA GLU A 215 7.96 19.14 -0.97
C GLU A 215 8.64 20.41 -0.42
N ALA A 216 9.83 20.28 0.16
CA ALA A 216 10.59 21.43 0.65
C ALA A 216 10.94 22.40 -0.47
N ARG A 217 11.33 21.91 -1.65
CA ARG A 217 11.63 22.74 -2.83
C ARG A 217 10.39 23.44 -3.37
N GLN A 218 9.23 22.77 -3.40
CA GLN A 218 7.97 23.40 -3.79
C GLN A 218 7.59 24.54 -2.85
N LYS A 219 7.64 24.32 -1.52
CA LYS A 219 7.38 25.36 -0.52
C LYS A 219 8.35 26.54 -0.63
N GLN A 220 9.63 26.27 -0.86
CA GLN A 220 10.64 27.29 -1.08
C GLN A 220 10.34 28.12 -2.35
N TYR A 221 9.93 27.46 -3.42
CA TYR A 221 9.51 28.15 -4.64
C TYR A 221 8.31 29.08 -4.41
N GLU A 222 7.25 28.55 -3.78
CA GLU A 222 6.04 29.34 -3.48
C GLU A 222 6.38 30.58 -2.65
N TYR A 223 7.22 30.41 -1.64
CA TYR A 223 7.67 31.52 -0.79
C TYR A 223 8.40 32.61 -1.61
N TYR A 224 9.39 32.25 -2.40
CA TYR A 224 10.14 33.22 -3.20
C TYR A 224 9.32 33.82 -4.33
N ARG A 225 8.43 33.06 -4.95
CA ARG A 225 7.48 33.59 -5.94
C ARG A 225 6.60 34.66 -5.34
N ASP A 226 6.00 34.38 -4.21
CA ASP A 226 5.08 35.31 -3.53
C ASP A 226 5.84 36.55 -3.04
N LEU A 227 7.04 36.39 -2.53
CA LEU A 227 7.92 37.49 -2.16
C LEU A 227 8.26 38.40 -3.35
N LEU A 228 8.58 37.81 -4.49
CA LEU A 228 8.91 38.58 -5.71
C LEU A 228 7.68 39.31 -6.28
N LEU A 229 6.51 38.66 -6.27
CA LEU A 229 5.25 39.27 -6.70
C LEU A 229 4.85 40.42 -5.80
N THR A 230 4.92 40.26 -4.48
CA THR A 230 4.63 41.31 -3.52
C THR A 230 5.60 42.48 -3.66
N PHE A 231 6.89 42.24 -3.87
CA PHE A 231 7.87 43.28 -4.13
C PHE A 231 7.58 44.06 -5.41
N ALA A 232 7.14 43.37 -6.46
CA ALA A 232 6.78 44.02 -7.72
C ALA A 232 5.53 44.91 -7.59
N GLU A 233 4.59 44.57 -6.70
CA GLU A 233 3.36 45.32 -6.46
C GLU A 233 3.55 46.49 -5.45
N THR A 234 4.31 46.27 -4.40
CA THR A 234 4.38 47.19 -3.26
C THR A 234 5.72 47.97 -3.16
N GLY A 235 6.76 47.53 -3.86
CA GLY A 235 8.12 48.05 -3.75
C GLY A 235 8.79 47.80 -2.40
N SER A 236 8.19 46.95 -1.55
CA SER A 236 8.72 46.57 -0.24
C SER A 236 8.70 45.06 -0.05
N THR A 237 9.73 44.50 0.55
CA THR A 237 9.76 43.12 1.03
C THR A 237 8.93 42.98 2.29
N LEU A 238 8.04 41.99 2.35
CA LEU A 238 7.44 41.56 3.59
C LEU A 238 8.53 40.98 4.50
N MET A 239 9.10 41.81 5.37
CA MET A 239 9.88 41.36 6.49
C MET A 239 8.93 41.08 7.65
N THR A 240 8.62 39.82 7.86
CA THR A 240 8.10 39.31 9.15
C THR A 240 8.80 38.03 9.50
#